data_ec41613e257f39d4eefb1e5efd0c7ca1
#
_entry.id   ec41613e257f39d4eefb1e5efd0c7ca1
#
_cell.length_a   1.000
_cell.length_b   1.000
_cell.length_c   1.000
_cell.angle_alpha   90.00
_cell.angle_beta   90.00
_cell.angle_gamma   90.00
#
_symmetry.space_group_name_H-M   'P 1'
#
loop_
_entity.id
_entity.type
_entity.pdbx_description
1 polymer ?
#
loop_
_entity_poly.entity_id
_entity_poly.type
_entity_poly.pdbx_seq_one_letter_code
_entity_poly.pdbx_strand_id
1 'polypeptide(L)'
;MRQDMLDGLVTFVIVAEERSFSAAAVRLGVSPSAVSQSVSKLESRMRLALFNRTTRSVSLTEAGLRYLERVVPAVHDLTAAAQELGEAVDRPAGLLRINVARAGYMIALQPVLRDFLDAYPEIELEVRIEGSLVDIVGQGFDAGIRFGDLVQRDMVAVKIGPAISAHIIAAPGYLGQHGIPKHPHDLLNHNCIGFRHSSSGQIERWEFEKNGEKIELAVNGRLILNDSAALTQAALDGIGIAYMINGYIDRFLDDGRLVRILSDWSPSLSGLTLYYADRRRVPAKLRALIDFLRQRRQLAPPQTAGALT
;
A
#
# COMPACT_ATOMS: atom_id res chain seq x y z
N MET A 1 -26.03 -28.39 11.70
CA MET A 1 -25.78 -27.38 10.65
C MET A 1 -26.18 -28.03 9.31
N ARG A 2 -27.09 -27.45 8.53
CA ARG A 2 -27.47 -28.04 7.24
C ARG A 2 -26.28 -27.93 6.30
N GLN A 3 -25.80 -29.07 5.78
CA GLN A 3 -24.63 -29.21 4.93
C GLN A 3 -24.70 -28.34 3.64
N ASP A 4 -25.90 -28.01 3.22
CA ASP A 4 -26.17 -27.29 1.96
C ASP A 4 -26.00 -25.74 2.08
N MET A 5 -25.85 -25.18 3.27
CA MET A 5 -25.80 -23.71 3.43
C MET A 5 -24.50 -23.08 2.94
N LEU A 6 -23.44 -23.85 2.80
CA LEU A 6 -22.13 -23.38 2.36
C LEU A 6 -21.91 -23.55 0.85
N ASP A 7 -22.77 -24.36 0.19
CA ASP A 7 -22.64 -24.61 -1.25
C ASP A 7 -22.89 -23.33 -2.05
N GLY A 8 -21.96 -22.96 -2.91
CA GLY A 8 -22.05 -21.81 -3.79
C GLY A 8 -21.51 -20.51 -3.20
N LEU A 9 -21.03 -20.47 -1.95
CA LEU A 9 -20.47 -19.28 -1.33
C LEU A 9 -19.24 -18.78 -2.07
N VAL A 10 -18.28 -19.66 -2.35
CA VAL A 10 -17.06 -19.32 -3.09
C VAL A 10 -17.42 -18.81 -4.49
N THR A 11 -18.34 -19.49 -5.17
CA THR A 11 -18.81 -19.08 -6.48
C THR A 11 -19.46 -17.70 -6.44
N PHE A 12 -20.28 -17.42 -5.43
CA PHE A 12 -20.91 -16.12 -5.23
C PHE A 12 -19.88 -15.01 -5.05
N VAL A 13 -18.88 -15.22 -4.18
CA VAL A 13 -17.80 -14.25 -3.93
C VAL A 13 -17.04 -13.95 -5.23
N ILE A 14 -16.60 -14.97 -5.94
CA ILE A 14 -15.85 -14.80 -7.19
C ILE A 14 -16.69 -14.10 -8.27
N VAL A 15 -17.98 -14.42 -8.44
CA VAL A 15 -18.86 -13.71 -9.37
C VAL A 15 -19.03 -12.24 -8.96
N ALA A 16 -19.09 -11.93 -7.67
CA ALA A 16 -19.18 -10.56 -7.17
C ALA A 16 -17.92 -9.75 -7.46
N GLU A 17 -16.75 -10.35 -7.29
CA GLU A 17 -15.45 -9.75 -7.59
C GLU A 17 -15.29 -9.49 -9.09
N GLU A 18 -15.52 -10.51 -9.92
CA GLU A 18 -15.36 -10.44 -11.38
C GLU A 18 -16.47 -9.64 -12.08
N ARG A 19 -17.61 -9.44 -11.43
CA ARG A 19 -18.83 -8.84 -12.01
C ARG A 19 -19.23 -9.51 -13.33
N SER A 20 -18.87 -10.79 -13.50
CA SER A 20 -19.06 -11.58 -14.72
C SER A 20 -19.10 -13.07 -14.41
N PHE A 21 -20.17 -13.73 -14.80
CA PHE A 21 -20.29 -15.19 -14.69
C PHE A 21 -19.27 -15.94 -15.55
N SER A 22 -18.95 -15.39 -16.73
CA SER A 22 -17.98 -16.00 -17.65
C SER A 22 -16.55 -15.86 -17.12
N ALA A 23 -16.18 -14.69 -16.59
CA ALA A 23 -14.87 -14.49 -15.98
C ALA A 23 -14.70 -15.36 -14.71
N ALA A 24 -15.74 -15.43 -13.87
CA ALA A 24 -15.76 -16.30 -12.71
C ALA A 24 -15.61 -17.79 -13.09
N ALA A 25 -16.22 -18.20 -14.20
CA ALA A 25 -16.10 -19.57 -14.70
C ALA A 25 -14.66 -19.91 -15.11
N VAL A 26 -14.00 -18.99 -15.81
CA VAL A 26 -12.56 -19.13 -16.15
C VAL A 26 -11.72 -19.26 -14.89
N ARG A 27 -11.91 -18.36 -13.90
CA ARG A 27 -11.17 -18.36 -12.64
C ARG A 27 -11.40 -19.63 -11.81
N LEU A 28 -12.62 -20.20 -11.86
CA LEU A 28 -12.97 -21.43 -11.14
C LEU A 28 -12.63 -22.72 -11.91
N GLY A 29 -12.22 -22.64 -13.17
CA GLY A 29 -11.96 -23.81 -14.01
C GLY A 29 -13.20 -24.64 -14.32
N VAL A 30 -14.41 -24.01 -14.38
CA VAL A 30 -15.68 -24.69 -14.63
C VAL A 30 -16.44 -24.02 -15.76
N SER A 31 -17.57 -24.62 -16.20
CA SER A 31 -18.41 -23.99 -17.24
C SER A 31 -19.23 -22.81 -16.70
N PRO A 32 -19.53 -21.78 -17.52
CA PRO A 32 -20.39 -20.67 -17.11
C PRO A 32 -21.79 -21.13 -16.64
N SER A 33 -22.32 -22.23 -17.19
CA SER A 33 -23.58 -22.83 -16.76
C SER A 33 -23.47 -23.38 -15.32
N ALA A 34 -22.34 -24.00 -14.95
CA ALA A 34 -22.13 -24.51 -13.61
C ALA A 34 -22.08 -23.36 -12.59
N VAL A 35 -21.38 -22.26 -12.91
CA VAL A 35 -21.34 -21.05 -12.08
C VAL A 35 -22.75 -20.48 -11.89
N SER A 36 -23.52 -20.34 -12.99
CA SER A 36 -24.87 -19.81 -12.92
C SER A 36 -25.81 -20.71 -12.08
N GLN A 37 -25.71 -22.03 -12.22
CA GLN A 37 -26.50 -22.99 -11.43
C GLN A 37 -26.13 -22.92 -9.93
N SER A 38 -24.83 -22.82 -9.61
CA SER A 38 -24.35 -22.71 -8.24
C SER A 38 -24.92 -21.48 -7.55
N VAL A 39 -24.82 -20.30 -8.18
CA VAL A 39 -25.39 -19.07 -7.65
C VAL A 39 -26.92 -19.14 -7.56
N SER A 40 -27.61 -19.65 -8.57
CA SER A 40 -29.07 -19.77 -8.56
C SER A 40 -29.57 -20.69 -7.45
N LYS A 41 -28.87 -21.78 -7.17
CA LYS A 41 -29.17 -22.66 -6.01
C LYS A 41 -28.99 -21.92 -4.69
N LEU A 42 -27.94 -21.11 -4.54
CA LEU A 42 -27.71 -20.28 -3.35
C LEU A 42 -28.86 -19.27 -3.17
N GLU A 43 -29.21 -18.49 -4.21
CA GLU A 43 -30.31 -17.52 -4.21
C GLU A 43 -31.66 -18.19 -3.87
N SER A 44 -31.94 -19.35 -4.46
CA SER A 44 -33.16 -20.10 -4.18
C SER A 44 -33.26 -20.56 -2.73
N ARG A 45 -32.17 -21.01 -2.13
CA ARG A 45 -32.13 -21.41 -0.71
C ARG A 45 -32.35 -20.21 0.22
N MET A 46 -31.79 -19.07 -0.12
CA MET A 46 -31.95 -17.83 0.64
C MET A 46 -33.29 -17.14 0.37
N ARG A 47 -34.00 -17.54 -0.67
CA ARG A 47 -35.22 -16.88 -1.20
C ARG A 47 -35.00 -15.39 -1.47
N LEU A 48 -33.80 -15.05 -1.89
CA LEU A 48 -33.36 -13.69 -2.21
C LEU A 48 -32.50 -13.70 -3.45
N ALA A 49 -32.69 -12.71 -4.32
CA ALA A 49 -31.78 -12.46 -5.42
C ALA A 49 -30.54 -11.72 -4.88
N LEU A 50 -29.35 -12.24 -5.16
CA LEU A 50 -28.08 -11.62 -4.76
C LEU A 50 -27.48 -10.80 -5.90
N PHE A 51 -27.83 -11.12 -7.15
CA PHE A 51 -27.38 -10.39 -8.34
C PHE A 51 -28.55 -9.84 -9.15
N ASN A 52 -28.37 -8.62 -9.64
CA ASN A 52 -29.11 -8.09 -10.77
C ASN A 52 -28.42 -8.56 -12.04
N ARG A 53 -29.13 -9.32 -12.87
CA ARG A 53 -28.61 -9.89 -14.13
C ARG A 53 -29.26 -9.20 -15.30
N THR A 54 -28.49 -8.59 -16.17
CA THR A 54 -28.92 -8.17 -17.50
C THR A 54 -28.07 -8.87 -18.56
N THR A 55 -28.44 -8.80 -19.80
CA THR A 55 -27.64 -9.36 -20.90
C THR A 55 -26.28 -8.63 -21.08
N ARG A 56 -26.08 -7.49 -20.42
CA ARG A 56 -24.89 -6.63 -20.56
C ARG A 56 -24.10 -6.41 -19.28
N SER A 57 -24.67 -6.70 -18.12
CA SER A 57 -24.02 -6.42 -16.84
C SER A 57 -24.51 -7.31 -15.71
N VAL A 58 -23.61 -7.56 -14.76
CA VAL A 58 -23.86 -8.24 -13.50
C VAL A 58 -23.51 -7.28 -12.37
N SER A 59 -24.47 -7.02 -11.49
CA SER A 59 -24.25 -6.19 -10.28
C SER A 59 -24.92 -6.85 -9.08
N LEU A 60 -24.43 -6.53 -7.88
CA LEU A 60 -25.05 -7.00 -6.65
C LEU A 60 -26.38 -6.27 -6.39
N THR A 61 -27.34 -6.99 -5.82
CA THR A 61 -28.50 -6.39 -5.16
C THR A 61 -28.07 -5.80 -3.82
N GLU A 62 -28.94 -5.01 -3.15
CA GLU A 62 -28.69 -4.55 -1.78
C GLU A 62 -28.50 -5.73 -0.81
N ALA A 63 -29.31 -6.79 -0.97
CA ALA A 63 -29.15 -8.02 -0.19
C ALA A 63 -27.82 -8.72 -0.51
N GLY A 64 -27.44 -8.76 -1.80
CA GLY A 64 -26.14 -9.30 -2.26
C GLY A 64 -24.95 -8.56 -1.67
N LEU A 65 -25.01 -7.23 -1.60
CA LEU A 65 -23.94 -6.40 -1.02
C LEU A 65 -23.77 -6.71 0.47
N ARG A 66 -24.85 -6.66 1.24
CA ARG A 66 -24.83 -6.98 2.69
C ARG A 66 -24.34 -8.42 2.96
N TYR A 67 -24.73 -9.34 2.09
CA TYR A 67 -24.30 -10.73 2.21
C TYR A 67 -22.82 -10.90 1.90
N LEU A 68 -22.32 -10.20 0.88
CA LEU A 68 -20.90 -10.22 0.50
C LEU A 68 -20.01 -9.74 1.65
N GLU A 69 -20.38 -8.63 2.30
CA GLU A 69 -19.64 -8.08 3.44
C GLU A 69 -19.45 -9.09 4.59
N ARG A 70 -20.44 -9.97 4.79
CA ARG A 70 -20.40 -11.00 5.82
C ARG A 70 -19.70 -12.28 5.37
N VAL A 71 -19.85 -12.65 4.10
CA VAL A 71 -19.38 -13.93 3.57
C VAL A 71 -17.90 -13.88 3.20
N VAL A 72 -17.41 -12.75 2.68
CA VAL A 72 -15.99 -12.63 2.29
C VAL A 72 -15.04 -13.01 3.43
N PRO A 73 -15.15 -12.46 4.65
CA PRO A 73 -14.26 -12.85 5.74
C PRO A 73 -14.37 -14.35 6.08
N ALA A 74 -15.58 -14.89 6.10
CA ALA A 74 -15.82 -16.30 6.42
C ALA A 74 -15.24 -17.25 5.35
N VAL A 75 -15.39 -16.93 4.08
CA VAL A 75 -14.79 -17.72 2.97
C VAL A 75 -13.26 -17.66 3.06
N HIS A 76 -12.69 -16.48 3.35
CA HIS A 76 -11.24 -16.36 3.57
C HIS A 76 -10.75 -17.23 4.75
N ASP A 77 -11.47 -17.21 5.87
CA ASP A 77 -11.11 -18.03 7.04
C ASP A 77 -11.21 -19.53 6.73
N LEU A 78 -12.25 -19.97 6.04
CA LEU A 78 -12.41 -21.36 5.61
C LEU A 78 -11.32 -21.80 4.62
N THR A 79 -10.97 -20.91 3.68
CA THR A 79 -9.93 -21.19 2.69
C THR A 79 -8.56 -21.26 3.36
N ALA A 80 -8.28 -20.36 4.30
CA ALA A 80 -7.06 -20.37 5.10
C ALA A 80 -6.96 -21.64 5.95
N ALA A 81 -8.05 -22.04 6.59
CA ALA A 81 -8.10 -23.30 7.38
C ALA A 81 -7.88 -24.54 6.51
N ALA A 82 -8.45 -24.58 5.30
CA ALA A 82 -8.22 -25.67 4.35
C ALA A 82 -6.77 -25.72 3.85
N GLN A 83 -6.17 -24.56 3.60
CA GLN A 83 -4.76 -24.43 3.24
C GLN A 83 -3.84 -24.83 4.39
N GLU A 84 -4.17 -24.45 5.64
CA GLU A 84 -3.43 -24.88 6.84
C GLU A 84 -3.44 -26.41 7.03
N LEU A 85 -4.52 -27.09 6.62
CA LEU A 85 -4.64 -28.55 6.66
C LEU A 85 -4.02 -29.26 5.45
N GLY A 86 -3.91 -28.58 4.32
CA GLY A 86 -3.33 -29.11 3.07
C GLY A 86 -1.81 -28.92 2.96
N GLU A 87 -1.24 -28.03 3.73
CA GLU A 87 0.18 -27.77 3.73
C GLU A 87 0.93 -28.73 4.65
N ALA A 88 1.57 -29.70 4.06
CA ALA A 88 2.81 -30.21 4.58
C ALA A 88 3.84 -29.05 4.61
N VAL A 89 3.66 -28.25 5.60
CA VAL A 89 4.51 -27.45 6.49
C VAL A 89 5.47 -26.40 5.94
N ASP A 90 6.10 -26.43 4.78
CA ASP A 90 7.24 -25.54 4.54
C ASP A 90 7.31 -24.78 3.20
N ARG A 91 6.32 -24.86 2.33
CA ARG A 91 6.39 -24.18 1.03
C ARG A 91 5.35 -23.06 0.91
N PRO A 92 5.78 -21.77 0.95
CA PRO A 92 4.87 -20.63 0.82
C PRO A 92 4.21 -20.63 -0.56
N ALA A 93 2.87 -20.66 -0.62
CA ALA A 93 2.11 -20.73 -1.86
C ALA A 93 0.77 -19.95 -1.77
N GLY A 94 0.15 -19.69 -2.92
CA GLY A 94 -1.17 -19.09 -3.06
C GLY A 94 -1.17 -17.56 -3.14
N LEU A 95 -2.37 -16.96 -3.20
CA LEU A 95 -2.55 -15.52 -3.38
C LEU A 95 -2.22 -14.75 -2.10
N LEU A 96 -1.21 -13.87 -2.16
CA LEU A 96 -0.81 -12.94 -1.11
C LEU A 96 -1.28 -11.53 -1.48
N ARG A 97 -2.19 -10.96 -0.69
CA ARG A 97 -2.80 -9.65 -0.97
C ARG A 97 -2.26 -8.58 -0.02
N ILE A 98 -1.58 -7.57 -0.56
CA ILE A 98 -0.94 -6.51 0.21
C ILE A 98 -1.55 -5.16 -0.16
N ASN A 99 -2.02 -4.41 0.85
CA ASN A 99 -2.37 -3.00 0.69
C ASN A 99 -1.18 -2.13 1.09
N VAL A 100 -0.78 -1.18 0.25
CA VAL A 100 0.44 -0.41 0.48
C VAL A 100 0.27 1.05 0.08
N ALA A 101 0.82 1.99 0.89
CA ALA A 101 1.00 3.35 0.44
C ALA A 101 2.05 3.41 -0.67
N ARG A 102 1.94 4.37 -1.59
CA ARG A 102 2.89 4.52 -2.70
C ARG A 102 4.34 4.57 -2.22
N ALA A 103 4.63 5.28 -1.13
CA ALA A 103 5.96 5.31 -0.51
C ALA A 103 6.44 3.91 -0.08
N GLY A 104 5.57 3.15 0.57
CA GLY A 104 5.88 1.78 0.98
C GLY A 104 6.17 0.85 -0.20
N TYR A 105 5.41 0.99 -1.30
CA TYR A 105 5.67 0.26 -2.53
C TYR A 105 7.05 0.60 -3.10
N MET A 106 7.32 1.88 -3.35
CA MET A 106 8.55 2.34 -3.99
C MET A 106 9.82 2.02 -3.17
N ILE A 107 9.73 2.16 -1.84
CA ILE A 107 10.91 2.05 -0.96
C ILE A 107 11.13 0.62 -0.46
N ALA A 108 10.06 -0.11 -0.13
CA ALA A 108 10.20 -1.42 0.49
C ALA A 108 9.89 -2.59 -0.44
N LEU A 109 8.86 -2.51 -1.29
CA LEU A 109 8.45 -3.63 -2.13
C LEU A 109 9.15 -3.64 -3.48
N GLN A 110 9.06 -2.56 -4.25
CA GLN A 110 9.55 -2.51 -5.62
C GLN A 110 11.03 -2.98 -5.77
N PRO A 111 11.96 -2.59 -4.88
CA PRO A 111 13.36 -2.98 -5.04
C PRO A 111 13.61 -4.48 -4.87
N VAL A 112 12.67 -5.20 -4.28
CA VAL A 112 12.82 -6.62 -3.92
C VAL A 112 11.83 -7.54 -4.63
N LEU A 113 10.86 -6.98 -5.36
CA LEU A 113 9.76 -7.74 -5.98
C LEU A 113 10.25 -8.89 -6.85
N ARG A 114 11.19 -8.61 -7.73
CA ARG A 114 11.74 -9.63 -8.64
C ARG A 114 12.34 -10.77 -7.84
N ASP A 115 13.26 -10.46 -6.95
CA ASP A 115 13.98 -11.46 -6.17
C ASP A 115 13.03 -12.27 -5.27
N PHE A 116 11.98 -11.63 -4.76
CA PHE A 116 10.94 -12.29 -3.96
C PHE A 116 10.12 -13.26 -4.80
N LEU A 117 9.64 -12.84 -5.96
CA LEU A 117 8.82 -13.69 -6.85
C LEU A 117 9.64 -14.84 -7.45
N ASP A 118 10.93 -14.62 -7.74
CA ASP A 118 11.84 -15.67 -8.18
C ASP A 118 12.12 -16.70 -7.06
N ALA A 119 12.21 -16.24 -5.80
CA ALA A 119 12.42 -17.11 -4.64
C ALA A 119 11.18 -17.92 -4.24
N TYR A 120 9.99 -17.40 -4.51
CA TYR A 120 8.71 -18.02 -4.15
C TYR A 120 7.76 -18.12 -5.35
N PRO A 121 8.04 -18.98 -6.32
CA PRO A 121 7.31 -19.07 -7.59
C PRO A 121 5.86 -19.55 -7.44
N GLU A 122 5.47 -20.11 -6.29
CA GLU A 122 4.10 -20.54 -6.00
C GLU A 122 3.26 -19.45 -5.32
N ILE A 123 3.86 -18.28 -5.01
CA ILE A 123 3.12 -17.12 -4.50
C ILE A 123 2.64 -16.28 -5.68
N GLU A 124 1.32 -16.05 -5.73
CA GLU A 124 0.72 -15.00 -6.53
C GLU A 124 0.59 -13.75 -5.66
N LEU A 125 1.24 -12.65 -6.05
CA LEU A 125 1.26 -11.42 -5.25
C LEU A 125 0.33 -10.36 -5.87
N GLU A 126 -0.74 -10.00 -5.16
CA GLU A 126 -1.60 -8.86 -5.48
C GLU A 126 -1.22 -7.66 -4.60
N VAL A 127 -0.80 -6.57 -5.24
CA VAL A 127 -0.44 -5.33 -4.53
C VAL A 127 -1.41 -4.22 -4.91
N ARG A 128 -2.15 -3.72 -3.92
CA ARG A 128 -3.03 -2.57 -4.09
C ARG A 128 -2.37 -1.32 -3.51
N ILE A 129 -2.11 -0.34 -4.39
CA ILE A 129 -1.44 0.90 -4.00
C ILE A 129 -2.51 1.96 -3.72
N GLU A 130 -2.66 2.33 -2.44
CA GLU A 130 -3.63 3.33 -1.98
C GLU A 130 -3.05 4.23 -0.90
N GLY A 131 -3.32 5.54 -1.01
CA GLY A 131 -2.91 6.52 -0.01
C GLY A 131 -3.81 6.58 1.22
N SER A 132 -5.08 6.15 1.11
CA SER A 132 -6.03 6.12 2.22
C SER A 132 -5.77 4.94 3.16
N LEU A 133 -6.11 5.13 4.45
CA LEU A 133 -6.18 4.03 5.38
C LEU A 133 -7.39 3.16 5.05
N VAL A 134 -7.17 1.86 4.92
CA VAL A 134 -8.24 0.89 4.63
C VAL A 134 -8.33 -0.14 5.76
N ASP A 135 -9.52 -0.66 5.96
CA ASP A 135 -9.71 -1.86 6.78
C ASP A 135 -9.18 -3.06 6.00
N ILE A 136 -7.92 -3.45 6.31
CA ILE A 136 -7.26 -4.56 5.61
C ILE A 136 -7.96 -5.89 5.82
N VAL A 137 -8.57 -6.10 6.99
CA VAL A 137 -9.28 -7.34 7.32
C VAL A 137 -10.61 -7.42 6.56
N GLY A 138 -11.42 -6.36 6.64
CA GLY A 138 -12.72 -6.30 5.97
C GLY A 138 -12.62 -6.33 4.45
N GLN A 139 -11.48 -5.89 3.89
CA GLN A 139 -11.22 -5.93 2.44
C GLN A 139 -10.42 -7.15 1.99
N GLY A 140 -10.10 -8.08 2.92
CA GLY A 140 -9.45 -9.34 2.60
C GLY A 140 -7.98 -9.23 2.20
N PHE A 141 -7.24 -8.25 2.71
CA PHE A 141 -5.79 -8.19 2.59
C PHE A 141 -5.12 -9.03 3.68
N ASP A 142 -4.01 -9.66 3.33
CA ASP A 142 -3.18 -10.40 4.28
C ASP A 142 -2.35 -9.47 5.16
N ALA A 143 -1.89 -8.34 4.60
CA ALA A 143 -1.13 -7.33 5.32
C ALA A 143 -1.24 -5.94 4.67
N GLY A 144 -0.84 -4.91 5.44
CA GLY A 144 -0.66 -3.56 4.94
C GLY A 144 0.77 -3.07 5.15
N ILE A 145 1.23 -2.06 4.37
CA ILE A 145 2.51 -1.39 4.55
C ILE A 145 2.27 0.12 4.62
N ARG A 146 2.67 0.74 5.74
CA ARG A 146 2.53 2.16 6.03
C ARG A 146 3.72 2.68 6.83
N PHE A 147 3.78 3.98 7.06
CA PHE A 147 4.61 4.55 8.11
C PHE A 147 4.13 4.07 9.48
N GLY A 148 5.06 3.83 10.40
CA GLY A 148 4.76 3.14 11.66
C GLY A 148 3.78 3.86 12.60
N ASP A 149 3.73 5.18 12.53
CA ASP A 149 2.79 6.03 13.28
C ASP A 149 1.32 5.92 12.80
N LEU A 150 1.10 5.39 11.60
CA LEU A 150 -0.23 5.19 11.01
C LEU A 150 -0.83 3.80 11.26
N VAL A 151 -0.11 2.91 11.96
CA VAL A 151 -0.56 1.54 12.22
C VAL A 151 -1.52 1.50 13.42
N GLN A 152 -2.65 0.83 13.26
CA GLN A 152 -3.64 0.66 14.33
C GLN A 152 -3.09 -0.20 15.48
N ARG A 153 -3.54 0.10 16.71
CA ARG A 153 -2.97 -0.52 17.93
C ARG A 153 -3.27 -2.01 18.10
N ASP A 154 -4.29 -2.53 17.43
CA ASP A 154 -4.75 -3.93 17.46
C ASP A 154 -4.10 -4.80 16.38
N MET A 155 -3.13 -4.26 15.65
CA MET A 155 -2.40 -4.95 14.61
C MET A 155 -1.00 -5.36 15.06
N VAL A 156 -0.52 -6.47 14.54
CA VAL A 156 0.90 -6.84 14.66
C VAL A 156 1.71 -6.00 13.69
N ALA A 157 2.71 -5.31 14.19
CA ALA A 157 3.54 -4.38 13.45
C ALA A 157 4.98 -4.88 13.33
N VAL A 158 5.50 -4.91 12.12
CA VAL A 158 6.86 -5.35 11.78
C VAL A 158 7.57 -4.25 11.02
N LYS A 159 8.64 -3.69 11.59
CA LYS A 159 9.48 -2.70 10.89
C LYS A 159 10.18 -3.34 9.69
N ILE A 160 10.03 -2.72 8.52
CA ILE A 160 10.59 -3.18 7.25
C ILE A 160 11.28 -2.03 6.51
N GLY A 161 12.03 -2.36 5.47
CA GLY A 161 12.70 -1.38 4.62
C GLY A 161 13.84 -0.61 5.29
N PRO A 162 14.50 0.29 4.56
CA PRO A 162 15.58 1.13 5.05
C PRO A 162 15.09 2.22 6.00
N ALA A 163 16.03 2.95 6.61
CA ALA A 163 15.72 4.19 7.30
C ALA A 163 15.17 5.23 6.31
N ILE A 164 14.21 6.02 6.77
CA ILE A 164 13.57 7.06 5.96
C ILE A 164 13.90 8.41 6.57
N SER A 165 14.35 9.33 5.71
CA SER A 165 14.59 10.72 6.07
C SER A 165 13.82 11.61 5.10
N ALA A 166 13.33 12.73 5.62
CA ALA A 166 12.77 13.77 4.81
C ALA A 166 13.85 14.74 4.32
N HIS A 167 13.69 15.24 3.13
CA HIS A 167 14.62 16.15 2.49
C HIS A 167 13.86 17.31 1.84
N ILE A 168 14.42 18.50 1.97
CA ILE A 168 13.97 19.66 1.24
C ILE A 168 14.74 19.70 -0.07
N ILE A 169 14.04 19.75 -1.19
CA ILE A 169 14.62 19.69 -2.53
C ILE A 169 14.09 20.79 -3.43
N ALA A 170 14.90 21.19 -4.38
CA ALA A 170 14.49 22.09 -5.45
C ALA A 170 15.36 21.87 -6.69
N ALA A 171 14.90 22.31 -7.88
CA ALA A 171 15.73 22.39 -9.07
C ALA A 171 16.75 23.55 -8.93
N PRO A 172 18.00 23.37 -9.42
CA PRO A 172 19.00 24.43 -9.39
C PRO A 172 18.54 25.74 -10.04
N GLY A 173 17.77 25.65 -11.12
CA GLY A 173 17.21 26.80 -11.81
C GLY A 173 16.25 27.64 -10.95
N TYR A 174 15.42 26.97 -10.14
CA TYR A 174 14.54 27.66 -9.19
C TYR A 174 15.36 28.43 -8.13
N LEU A 175 16.36 27.78 -7.56
CA LEU A 175 17.22 28.40 -6.53
C LEU A 175 18.05 29.54 -7.08
N GLY A 176 18.50 29.45 -8.33
CA GLY A 176 19.22 30.53 -9.02
C GLY A 176 18.40 31.80 -9.18
N GLN A 177 17.08 31.66 -9.32
CA GLN A 177 16.16 32.80 -9.48
C GLN A 177 15.64 33.36 -8.15
N HIS A 178 15.45 32.50 -7.14
CA HIS A 178 14.74 32.85 -5.89
C HIS A 178 15.63 32.84 -4.65
N GLY A 179 16.90 32.45 -4.79
CA GLY A 179 17.83 32.30 -3.67
C GLY A 179 17.73 30.94 -2.99
N ILE A 180 18.70 30.63 -2.12
CA ILE A 180 18.81 29.39 -1.36
C ILE A 180 18.42 29.65 0.09
N PRO A 181 17.33 29.02 0.60
CA PRO A 181 16.97 29.12 2.02
C PRO A 181 18.09 28.59 2.92
N LYS A 182 18.41 29.32 3.98
CA LYS A 182 19.45 28.97 4.98
C LYS A 182 18.86 28.51 6.31
N HIS A 183 17.59 28.83 6.54
CA HIS A 183 16.84 28.46 7.73
C HIS A 183 15.42 27.99 7.33
N PRO A 184 14.77 27.06 8.05
CA PRO A 184 13.42 26.61 7.75
C PRO A 184 12.40 27.75 7.56
N HIS A 185 12.48 28.81 8.37
CA HIS A 185 11.57 29.95 8.24
C HIS A 185 11.73 30.75 6.93
N ASP A 186 12.86 30.64 6.25
CA ASP A 186 13.06 31.31 4.95
C ASP A 186 12.10 30.74 3.90
N LEU A 187 11.66 29.49 4.08
CA LEU A 187 10.67 28.81 3.18
C LEU A 187 9.34 29.54 3.13
N LEU A 188 9.00 30.36 4.10
CA LEU A 188 7.78 31.18 4.06
C LEU A 188 7.81 32.24 2.94
N ASN A 189 9.00 32.59 2.44
CA ASN A 189 9.21 33.52 1.34
C ASN A 189 9.39 32.82 -0.03
N HIS A 190 9.28 31.48 -0.06
CA HIS A 190 9.40 30.68 -1.28
C HIS A 190 8.07 30.08 -1.71
N ASN A 191 7.98 29.70 -2.98
CA ASN A 191 6.87 28.88 -3.48
C ASN A 191 7.14 27.42 -3.11
N CYS A 192 6.44 26.92 -2.11
CA CYS A 192 6.57 25.54 -1.64
C CYS A 192 5.42 24.67 -2.18
N ILE A 193 5.75 23.48 -2.69
CA ILE A 193 4.76 22.56 -3.24
C ILE A 193 4.16 21.74 -2.10
N GLY A 194 2.88 21.94 -1.81
CA GLY A 194 2.17 21.26 -0.73
C GLY A 194 1.81 19.81 -1.09
N PHE A 195 1.83 18.94 -0.09
CA PHE A 195 1.31 17.57 -0.21
C PHE A 195 0.01 17.44 0.60
N ARG A 196 -1.06 16.94 -0.03
CA ARG A 196 -2.33 16.67 0.66
C ARG A 196 -2.48 15.18 0.92
N HIS A 197 -2.58 14.81 2.19
CA HIS A 197 -2.82 13.42 2.59
C HIS A 197 -4.21 12.95 2.16
N SER A 198 -4.28 11.86 1.41
CA SER A 198 -5.55 11.29 0.92
C SER A 198 -6.42 10.74 2.06
N SER A 199 -5.81 10.33 3.19
CA SER A 199 -6.52 9.76 4.34
C SER A 199 -7.20 10.82 5.22
N SER A 200 -6.51 11.94 5.51
CA SER A 200 -7.00 12.99 6.41
C SER A 200 -7.52 14.22 5.68
N GLY A 201 -7.18 14.39 4.38
CA GLY A 201 -7.45 15.61 3.63
C GLY A 201 -6.59 16.81 4.03
N GLN A 202 -5.74 16.67 5.05
CA GLN A 202 -4.88 17.74 5.54
C GLN A 202 -3.67 17.95 4.63
N ILE A 203 -3.17 19.20 4.58
CA ILE A 203 -1.90 19.51 3.95
C ILE A 203 -0.79 19.20 4.95
N GLU A 204 0.23 18.51 4.48
CA GLU A 204 1.41 18.14 5.27
C GLU A 204 2.11 19.37 5.80
N ARG A 205 2.38 19.37 7.10
CA ARG A 205 3.26 20.35 7.73
C ARG A 205 4.68 19.82 7.65
N TRP A 206 5.62 20.68 7.31
CA TRP A 206 7.00 20.29 7.15
C TRP A 206 7.71 20.28 8.49
N GLU A 207 8.30 19.17 8.82
CA GLU A 207 9.03 18.97 10.07
C GLU A 207 10.52 19.10 9.84
N PHE A 208 11.20 19.74 10.77
CA PHE A 208 12.64 19.98 10.77
C PHE A 208 13.20 19.65 12.14
N GLU A 209 14.41 19.10 12.17
CA GLU A 209 15.11 18.82 13.41
C GLU A 209 16.62 19.07 13.25
N LYS A 210 17.19 19.89 14.14
CA LYS A 210 18.63 20.16 14.18
C LYS A 210 19.08 20.33 15.63
N ASN A 211 20.04 19.53 16.06
CA ASN A 211 20.62 19.60 17.42
C ASN A 211 19.58 19.57 18.57
N GLY A 212 18.47 18.86 18.37
CA GLY A 212 17.38 18.78 19.33
C GLY A 212 16.34 19.90 19.21
N GLU A 213 16.59 20.92 18.41
CA GLU A 213 15.59 21.92 18.04
C GLU A 213 14.64 21.33 16.99
N LYS A 214 13.33 21.42 17.26
CA LYS A 214 12.27 20.95 16.35
C LYS A 214 11.43 22.11 15.87
N ILE A 215 11.24 22.21 14.57
CA ILE A 215 10.41 23.22 13.93
C ILE A 215 9.36 22.49 13.09
N GLU A 216 8.10 22.85 13.23
CA GLU A 216 7.01 22.44 12.37
C GLU A 216 6.45 23.65 11.63
N LEU A 217 6.46 23.59 10.29
CA LEU A 217 6.14 24.74 9.46
C LEU A 217 4.96 24.44 8.54
N ALA A 218 3.96 25.32 8.53
CA ALA A 218 2.96 25.37 7.48
C ALA A 218 3.49 26.24 6.34
N VAL A 219 3.91 25.62 5.25
CA VAL A 219 4.44 26.33 4.09
C VAL A 219 3.33 26.82 3.17
N ASN A 220 3.66 27.84 2.37
CA ASN A 220 2.74 28.41 1.39
C ASN A 220 3.24 28.16 -0.04
N GLY A 221 2.28 27.98 -0.97
CA GLY A 221 2.62 27.82 -2.38
C GLY A 221 1.39 27.75 -3.26
N ARG A 222 1.62 27.76 -4.56
CA ARG A 222 0.58 27.85 -5.60
C ARG A 222 0.11 26.49 -6.10
N LEU A 223 0.77 25.38 -5.65
CA LEU A 223 0.49 24.03 -6.08
C LEU A 223 0.39 23.10 -4.87
N ILE A 224 -0.68 22.30 -4.81
CA ILE A 224 -0.91 21.26 -3.83
C ILE A 224 -1.21 19.97 -4.60
N LEU A 225 -0.48 18.92 -4.28
CA LEU A 225 -0.61 17.60 -4.90
C LEU A 225 -0.85 16.53 -3.83
N ASN A 226 -1.32 15.37 -4.23
CA ASN A 226 -1.50 14.17 -3.37
C ASN A 226 -0.76 12.95 -3.90
N ASP A 227 0.13 13.17 -4.87
CA ASP A 227 0.98 12.13 -5.47
C ASP A 227 2.45 12.56 -5.44
N SER A 228 3.28 11.71 -4.82
CA SER A 228 4.71 12.02 -4.63
C SER A 228 5.49 12.05 -5.94
N ALA A 229 5.09 11.27 -6.95
CA ALA A 229 5.78 11.30 -8.25
C ALA A 229 5.48 12.60 -9.00
N ALA A 230 4.22 13.05 -8.98
CA ALA A 230 3.83 14.33 -9.54
C ALA A 230 4.49 15.50 -8.80
N LEU A 231 4.63 15.41 -7.47
CA LEU A 231 5.32 16.41 -6.65
C LEU A 231 6.81 16.49 -6.98
N THR A 232 7.47 15.33 -7.14
CA THR A 232 8.87 15.27 -7.59
C THR A 232 9.03 15.90 -8.98
N GLN A 233 8.11 15.61 -9.92
CA GLN A 233 8.16 16.18 -11.26
C GLN A 233 7.97 17.70 -11.20
N ALA A 234 7.05 18.21 -10.41
CA ALA A 234 6.83 19.65 -10.24
C ALA A 234 8.08 20.35 -9.68
N ALA A 235 8.82 19.72 -8.78
CA ALA A 235 10.10 20.23 -8.29
C ALA A 235 11.17 20.24 -9.38
N LEU A 236 11.27 19.20 -10.22
CA LEU A 236 12.16 19.11 -11.38
C LEU A 236 11.86 20.20 -12.41
N ASP A 237 10.60 20.51 -12.63
CA ASP A 237 10.14 21.56 -13.53
C ASP A 237 10.40 22.98 -12.98
N GLY A 238 10.97 23.09 -11.77
CA GLY A 238 11.31 24.36 -11.14
C GLY A 238 10.09 25.16 -10.65
N ILE A 239 8.94 24.50 -10.41
CA ILE A 239 7.74 25.15 -9.90
C ILE A 239 7.98 25.69 -8.48
N GLY A 240 8.77 24.99 -7.66
CA GLY A 240 9.02 25.41 -6.29
C GLY A 240 9.89 24.44 -5.50
N ILE A 241 9.93 24.64 -4.19
CA ILE A 241 10.61 23.79 -3.23
C ILE A 241 9.65 22.69 -2.78
N ALA A 242 10.16 21.47 -2.61
CA ALA A 242 9.37 20.31 -2.18
C ALA A 242 9.98 19.62 -0.96
N TYR A 243 9.11 19.04 -0.13
CA TYR A 243 9.44 18.16 0.98
C TYR A 243 9.24 16.72 0.54
N MET A 244 10.32 15.96 0.46
CA MET A 244 10.31 14.61 -0.10
C MET A 244 11.10 13.66 0.77
N ILE A 245 10.79 12.37 0.65
CA ILE A 245 11.56 11.31 1.29
C ILE A 245 12.55 10.69 0.31
N ASN A 246 13.64 10.14 0.85
CA ASN A 246 14.56 9.31 0.07
C ASN A 246 13.82 8.15 -0.64
N GLY A 247 14.41 7.60 -1.69
CA GLY A 247 13.80 6.60 -2.56
C GLY A 247 13.03 7.19 -3.76
N TYR A 248 12.47 8.39 -3.63
CA TYR A 248 11.84 9.10 -4.76
C TYR A 248 12.80 9.99 -5.54
N ILE A 249 13.79 10.54 -4.86
CA ILE A 249 14.60 11.66 -5.34
C ILE A 249 16.05 11.29 -5.64
N ASP A 250 16.51 10.13 -5.19
CA ASP A 250 17.94 9.78 -5.17
C ASP A 250 18.58 9.92 -6.56
N ARG A 251 17.99 9.35 -7.60
CA ARG A 251 18.50 9.47 -8.98
C ARG A 251 18.61 10.91 -9.48
N PHE A 252 17.71 11.79 -9.04
CA PHE A 252 17.70 13.18 -9.47
C PHE A 252 18.68 14.06 -8.69
N LEU A 253 19.06 13.60 -7.50
CA LEU A 253 20.15 14.19 -6.72
C LEU A 253 21.49 13.76 -7.30
N ASP A 254 21.63 12.49 -7.69
CA ASP A 254 22.85 11.93 -8.27
C ASP A 254 23.20 12.60 -9.63
N ASP A 255 22.19 12.89 -10.45
CA ASP A 255 22.35 13.55 -11.76
C ASP A 255 22.29 15.09 -11.70
N GLY A 256 22.12 15.67 -10.50
CA GLY A 256 22.15 17.11 -10.26
C GLY A 256 20.91 17.88 -10.74
N ARG A 257 19.85 17.20 -11.18
CA ARG A 257 18.58 17.86 -11.56
C ARG A 257 17.81 18.39 -10.36
N LEU A 258 18.00 17.79 -9.21
CA LEU A 258 17.55 18.31 -7.93
C LEU A 258 18.73 18.48 -6.99
N VAL A 259 18.64 19.42 -6.08
CA VAL A 259 19.60 19.62 -5.00
C VAL A 259 18.89 19.61 -3.67
N ARG A 260 19.58 19.10 -2.64
CA ARG A 260 19.13 19.17 -1.27
C ARG A 260 19.49 20.54 -0.69
N ILE A 261 18.55 21.13 0.02
CA ILE A 261 18.76 22.35 0.80
C ILE A 261 18.36 22.07 2.25
N LEU A 262 18.85 22.85 3.19
CA LEU A 262 18.61 22.67 4.63
C LEU A 262 18.94 21.25 5.12
N SER A 263 19.97 20.62 4.58
CA SER A 263 20.30 19.21 4.85
C SER A 263 20.59 18.92 6.32
N ASP A 264 21.07 19.90 7.06
CA ASP A 264 21.32 19.83 8.49
C ASP A 264 20.05 19.93 9.37
N TRP A 265 18.90 20.16 8.75
CA TRP A 265 17.57 20.18 9.33
C TRP A 265 16.69 18.97 8.97
N SER A 266 17.26 17.96 8.34
CA SER A 266 16.50 16.78 7.88
C SER A 266 16.09 15.90 9.07
N PRO A 267 14.78 15.73 9.35
CA PRO A 267 14.32 14.87 10.42
C PRO A 267 14.41 13.39 10.00
N SER A 268 14.63 12.53 11.00
CA SER A 268 14.46 11.09 10.84
C SER A 268 12.99 10.74 11.02
N LEU A 269 12.40 10.12 10.01
CA LEU A 269 10.99 9.74 10.04
C LEU A 269 10.78 8.35 10.64
N SER A 270 9.57 8.09 11.12
CA SER A 270 9.14 6.73 11.45
C SER A 270 9.29 5.85 10.21
N GLY A 271 10.06 4.76 10.32
CA GLY A 271 10.29 3.85 9.20
C GLY A 271 9.01 3.16 8.74
N LEU A 272 9.10 2.47 7.60
CA LEU A 272 8.00 1.67 7.08
C LEU A 272 7.74 0.45 7.96
N THR A 273 6.47 0.15 8.13
CA THR A 273 5.97 -0.95 8.94
C THR A 273 5.00 -1.78 8.11
N LEU A 274 5.25 -3.07 8.03
CA LEU A 274 4.28 -4.04 7.59
C LEU A 274 3.41 -4.40 8.79
N TYR A 275 2.10 -4.34 8.62
CA TYR A 275 1.15 -4.65 9.67
C TYR A 275 0.09 -5.64 9.19
N TYR A 276 -0.38 -6.48 10.07
CA TYR A 276 -1.40 -7.49 9.80
C TYR A 276 -2.22 -7.79 11.05
N ALA A 277 -3.40 -8.37 10.88
CA ALA A 277 -4.24 -8.76 12.01
C ALA A 277 -3.53 -9.81 12.86
N ASP A 278 -3.65 -9.68 14.18
CA ASP A 278 -3.16 -10.71 15.10
C ASP A 278 -3.94 -12.00 14.83
N ARG A 279 -3.25 -12.98 14.26
CA ARG A 279 -3.74 -14.34 14.04
C ARG A 279 -2.85 -15.29 14.84
N ARG A 280 -3.44 -16.31 15.41
CA ARG A 280 -2.67 -17.35 16.15
C ARG A 280 -1.55 -17.97 15.32
N ARG A 281 -1.69 -17.97 13.99
CA ARG A 281 -0.64 -18.39 13.03
C ARG A 281 -0.61 -17.44 11.84
N VAL A 282 0.56 -16.93 11.54
CA VAL A 282 0.82 -16.14 10.33
C VAL A 282 0.91 -17.10 9.14
N PRO A 283 0.14 -16.92 8.07
CA PRO A 283 0.23 -17.75 6.86
C PRO A 283 1.66 -17.82 6.31
N ALA A 284 2.08 -18.99 5.80
CA ALA A 284 3.45 -19.20 5.31
C ALA A 284 3.85 -18.18 4.23
N LYS A 285 2.96 -17.87 3.30
CA LYS A 285 3.15 -16.84 2.26
C LYS A 285 3.44 -15.45 2.83
N LEU A 286 2.74 -15.04 3.91
CA LEU A 286 2.97 -13.75 4.56
C LEU A 286 4.26 -13.78 5.39
N ARG A 287 4.56 -14.89 6.08
CA ARG A 287 5.82 -15.07 6.79
C ARG A 287 7.00 -14.96 5.85
N ALA A 288 6.94 -15.61 4.67
CA ALA A 288 7.97 -15.52 3.65
C ALA A 288 8.25 -14.08 3.23
N LEU A 289 7.21 -13.27 2.99
CA LEU A 289 7.37 -11.86 2.66
C LEU A 289 8.00 -11.06 3.81
N ILE A 290 7.54 -11.28 5.04
CA ILE A 290 8.07 -10.59 6.24
C ILE A 290 9.55 -10.88 6.39
N ASP A 291 9.95 -12.15 6.32
CA ASP A 291 11.33 -12.58 6.53
C ASP A 291 12.22 -12.06 5.40
N PHE A 292 11.74 -12.09 4.15
CA PHE A 292 12.44 -11.55 3.00
C PHE A 292 12.71 -10.03 3.12
N LEU A 293 11.70 -9.26 3.53
CA LEU A 293 11.84 -7.82 3.74
C LEU A 293 12.77 -7.49 4.91
N ARG A 294 12.75 -8.30 5.98
CA ARG A 294 13.66 -8.13 7.14
C ARG A 294 15.12 -8.38 6.79
N GLN A 295 15.40 -9.44 6.03
CA GLN A 295 16.76 -9.76 5.60
C GLN A 295 17.35 -8.63 4.76
N ARG A 296 16.58 -8.08 3.83
CA ARG A 296 17.02 -6.94 2.99
C ARG A 296 17.23 -5.66 3.79
N ARG A 297 16.46 -5.42 4.85
CA ARG A 297 16.69 -4.29 5.75
C ARG A 297 18.05 -4.35 6.44
N GLN A 298 18.51 -5.52 6.83
CA GLN A 298 19.80 -5.72 7.49
C GLN A 298 20.99 -5.55 6.53
N LEU A 299 20.78 -5.78 5.24
CA LEU A 299 21.79 -5.69 4.19
C LEU A 299 21.91 -4.27 3.59
N ALA A 300 20.96 -3.38 3.87
CA ALA A 300 21.04 -1.99 3.40
C ALA A 300 22.18 -1.27 4.13
N PRO A 301 23.19 -0.69 3.42
CA PRO A 301 24.27 0.05 4.06
C PRO A 301 23.69 1.24 4.84
N PRO A 302 24.30 1.61 5.98
CA PRO A 302 23.93 2.85 6.65
C PRO A 302 24.11 3.99 5.66
N GLN A 303 23.07 4.81 5.49
CA GLN A 303 23.15 5.98 4.62
C GLN A 303 24.21 6.92 5.19
N THR A 304 25.35 6.97 4.54
CA THR A 304 26.38 7.96 4.82
C THR A 304 25.77 9.34 4.58
N ALA A 305 25.71 10.14 5.63
CA ALA A 305 25.50 11.58 5.51
C ALA A 305 26.63 12.10 4.62
N GLY A 306 26.33 12.34 3.36
CA GLY A 306 27.27 12.95 2.41
C GLY A 306 27.53 14.37 2.88
N ALA A 307 28.62 14.55 3.60
CA ALA A 307 29.21 15.85 3.82
C ALA A 307 29.78 16.31 2.48
N LEU A 308 29.10 17.23 1.84
CA LEU A 308 29.73 18.11 0.86
C LEU A 308 30.24 19.33 1.64
N THR A 309 31.56 19.40 1.69
CA THR A 309 32.34 20.58 2.08
C THR A 309 32.05 21.78 1.16
#